data_cf84f5179ebc15ebc17b759af5c819cd
#
_entry.id   cf84f5179ebc15ebc17b759af5c819cd
#
_cell.length_a   1.000
_cell.length_b   1.000
_cell.length_c   1.000
_cell.angle_alpha   90.00
_cell.angle_beta   90.00
_cell.angle_gamma   90.00
#
_symmetry.space_group_name_H-M   'P 1'
#
loop_
_entity.id
_entity.type
_entity.pdbx_description
1 polymer ?
#
loop_
_entity_poly.entity_id
_entity_poly.type
_entity_poly.pdbx_seq_one_letter_code
_entity_poly.pdbx_strand_id
1 'polypeptide(L)'
;MKKSKKPIGIVDGKFYPCPNTPNCVSTQATGKEHKIEPIQYSGTLNEAKEKIIQIMNSLKRSKIIINKENYIHVVFRTAIFRFIDDVEFLFNDSEKVIHFRSRARLGYSDMGVNRKRMEKIREMYKDS
;
A
#
# COMPACT_ATOMS: atom_id res chain seq x y z
N MET A 1 7.40 11.23 -24.65
CA MET A 1 7.81 10.67 -23.92
C MET A 1 7.17 9.88 -23.31
N LYS A 2 7.27 9.44 -23.14
CA LYS A 2 6.74 8.62 -22.54
C LYS A 2 6.59 8.70 -21.36
N LYS A 3 5.95 8.85 -21.04
CA LYS A 3 5.84 8.94 -19.86
C LYS A 3 6.25 7.86 -19.16
N SER A 4 6.99 8.02 -18.32
CA SER A 4 7.41 6.84 -17.69
C SER A 4 6.33 6.30 -16.81
N LYS A 5 6.10 5.04 -16.91
CA LYS A 5 5.21 4.38 -16.06
C LYS A 5 5.89 4.06 -14.79
N LYS A 6 5.25 4.36 -13.70
CA LYS A 6 5.74 3.95 -12.40
C LYS A 6 5.47 2.47 -12.23
N PRO A 7 6.48 1.68 -11.91
CA PRO A 7 6.28 0.22 -11.82
C PRO A 7 5.34 -0.15 -10.69
N ILE A 8 4.40 -1.01 -11.02
CA ILE A 8 3.42 -1.55 -10.08
C ILE A 8 3.42 -3.06 -10.27
N GLY A 9 3.26 -3.79 -9.18
CA GLY A 9 3.19 -5.24 -9.24
C GLY A 9 4.30 -5.89 -8.46
N ILE A 10 4.39 -7.20 -8.64
CA ILE A 10 5.32 -8.03 -7.88
C ILE A 10 6.36 -8.62 -8.83
N VAL A 11 7.62 -8.50 -8.44
CA VAL A 11 8.72 -9.11 -9.18
C VAL A 11 9.55 -9.89 -8.19
N ASP A 12 9.73 -11.17 -8.45
CA ASP A 12 10.49 -12.07 -7.58
C ASP A 12 9.97 -12.04 -6.15
N GLY A 13 8.64 -12.01 -6.01
CA GLY A 13 8.01 -12.06 -4.68
C GLY A 13 8.04 -10.76 -3.91
N LYS A 14 8.44 -9.67 -4.54
CA LYS A 14 8.57 -8.39 -3.85
C LYS A 14 7.97 -7.26 -4.67
N PHE A 15 7.64 -6.18 -3.98
CA PHE A 15 7.27 -4.93 -4.66
C PHE A 15 8.48 -4.36 -5.38
N TYR A 16 8.21 -3.52 -6.37
CA TYR A 16 9.27 -2.65 -6.88
C TYR A 16 9.71 -1.73 -5.74
N PRO A 17 10.99 -1.39 -5.66
CA PRO A 17 11.47 -0.53 -4.57
C PRO A 17 10.91 0.89 -4.68
N CYS A 18 10.88 1.59 -3.56
CA CYS A 18 10.55 3.00 -3.56
C CYS A 18 11.62 3.77 -4.34
N PRO A 19 11.21 4.78 -5.10
CA PRO A 19 12.20 5.66 -5.72
C PRO A 19 12.88 6.49 -4.64
N ASN A 20 13.90 7.22 -5.01
CA ASN A 20 14.67 8.01 -4.05
C ASN A 20 13.99 9.35 -3.77
N THR A 21 12.70 9.31 -3.53
CA THR A 21 11.90 10.50 -3.23
C THR A 21 11.06 10.20 -2.00
N PRO A 22 10.70 11.20 -1.19
CA PRO A 22 10.03 10.94 0.09
C PRO A 22 8.55 10.61 0.00
N ASN A 23 8.00 10.48 -1.18
CA ASN A 23 6.56 10.23 -1.35
C ASN A 23 6.23 8.76 -1.52
N CYS A 24 6.97 7.88 -0.86
CA CYS A 24 6.79 6.44 -0.97
C CYS A 24 7.19 5.77 0.34
N VAL A 25 6.36 4.85 0.81
CA VAL A 25 6.71 4.01 1.97
C VAL A 25 6.49 2.56 1.59
N SER A 26 7.30 1.67 2.17
CA SER A 26 7.21 0.24 1.87
C SER A 26 7.71 -0.56 3.06
N THR A 27 6.99 -1.64 3.36
CA THR A 27 7.42 -2.54 4.42
C THR A 27 8.66 -3.32 4.04
N GLN A 28 8.99 -3.35 2.75
CA GLN A 28 10.17 -4.06 2.26
C GLN A 28 11.37 -3.14 2.04
N ALA A 29 11.22 -1.86 2.33
CA ALA A 29 12.33 -0.93 2.21
C ALA A 29 13.32 -1.13 3.34
N THR A 30 14.58 -0.82 3.10
CA THR A 30 15.61 -0.91 4.12
C THR A 30 15.98 0.44 4.69
N GLY A 31 15.78 1.52 3.93
CA GLY A 31 16.12 2.86 4.38
C GLY A 31 15.05 3.43 5.28
N LYS A 32 15.51 4.17 6.29
CA LYS A 32 14.64 4.75 7.30
C LYS A 32 13.57 5.65 6.70
N GLU A 33 13.90 6.35 5.63
CA GLU A 33 12.96 7.26 5.00
C GLU A 33 11.73 6.58 4.44
N HIS A 34 11.90 5.35 3.95
CA HIS A 34 10.82 4.65 3.27
C HIS A 34 10.25 3.49 4.06
N LYS A 35 10.93 3.09 5.11
CA LYS A 35 10.54 1.91 5.88
C LYS A 35 9.29 2.18 6.71
N ILE A 36 8.38 1.21 6.72
CA ILE A 36 7.20 1.23 7.57
C ILE A 36 6.94 -0.21 8.00
N GLU A 37 6.35 -0.39 9.18
CA GLU A 37 6.11 -1.72 9.71
C GLU A 37 4.93 -2.40 9.03
N PRO A 38 5.01 -3.70 8.78
CA PRO A 38 3.90 -4.41 8.15
C PRO A 38 2.78 -4.68 9.14
N ILE A 39 1.69 -5.23 8.62
CA ILE A 39 0.55 -5.64 9.44
C ILE A 39 0.69 -7.13 9.70
N GLN A 40 0.62 -7.53 10.96
CA GLN A 40 0.59 -8.94 11.31
C GLN A 40 -0.86 -9.37 11.46
N TYR A 41 -1.16 -10.61 11.05
CA TYR A 41 -2.52 -11.10 11.19
C TYR A 41 -2.52 -12.53 11.69
N SER A 42 -3.67 -12.93 12.22
CA SER A 42 -3.93 -14.30 12.60
C SER A 42 -5.13 -14.78 11.79
N GLY A 43 -5.38 -16.08 11.81
CA GLY A 43 -6.49 -16.61 11.04
C GLY A 43 -6.07 -16.91 9.61
N THR A 44 -7.06 -16.99 8.73
CA THR A 44 -6.80 -17.42 7.36
C THR A 44 -6.46 -16.25 6.46
N LEU A 45 -5.86 -16.57 5.32
CA LEU A 45 -5.61 -15.58 4.28
C LEU A 45 -6.90 -14.89 3.86
N ASN A 46 -7.97 -15.66 3.69
CA ASN A 46 -9.24 -15.07 3.28
C ASN A 46 -9.77 -14.08 4.29
N GLU A 47 -9.63 -14.39 5.58
CA GLU A 47 -10.08 -13.47 6.63
C GLU A 47 -9.27 -12.19 6.59
N ALA A 48 -7.97 -12.30 6.41
CA ALA A 48 -7.11 -11.11 6.33
C ALA A 48 -7.48 -10.24 5.12
N LYS A 49 -7.71 -10.89 3.97
CA LYS A 49 -8.10 -10.17 2.77
C LYS A 49 -9.43 -9.46 2.95
N GLU A 50 -10.40 -10.14 3.57
CA GLU A 50 -11.71 -9.53 3.80
C GLU A 50 -11.59 -8.29 4.66
N LYS A 51 -10.75 -8.33 5.69
CA LYS A 51 -10.55 -7.16 6.53
C LYS A 51 -9.96 -6.00 5.75
N ILE A 52 -8.95 -6.27 4.92
CA ILE A 52 -8.36 -5.22 4.10
C ILE A 52 -9.39 -4.64 3.13
N ILE A 53 -10.18 -5.51 2.49
CA ILE A 53 -11.19 -5.04 1.55
C ILE A 53 -12.24 -4.18 2.25
N GLN A 54 -12.67 -4.59 3.44
CA GLN A 54 -13.63 -3.79 4.20
C GLN A 54 -13.06 -2.44 4.58
N ILE A 55 -11.79 -2.41 5.00
CA ILE A 55 -11.15 -1.14 5.33
C ILE A 55 -11.08 -0.25 4.10
N MET A 56 -10.66 -0.81 2.95
CA MET A 56 -10.58 -0.02 1.72
C MET A 56 -11.93 0.53 1.34
N ASN A 57 -12.97 -0.29 1.46
CA ASN A 57 -14.32 0.16 1.08
C ASN A 57 -14.87 1.22 2.04
N SER A 58 -14.32 1.32 3.24
CA SER A 58 -14.76 2.34 4.19
C SER A 58 -14.04 3.66 4.00
N LEU A 59 -12.96 3.69 3.24
CA LEU A 59 -12.19 4.90 3.04
C LEU A 59 -12.63 5.60 1.78
N LYS A 60 -12.72 6.92 1.86
CA LYS A 60 -13.17 7.72 0.73
C LYS A 60 -12.10 7.80 -0.35
N ARG A 61 -12.56 7.91 -1.57
CA ARG A 61 -11.72 8.16 -2.74
C ARG A 61 -10.70 7.06 -2.98
N SER A 62 -11.07 5.83 -2.64
CA SER A 62 -10.26 4.66 -2.93
C SER A 62 -10.99 3.74 -3.90
N LYS A 63 -10.22 2.99 -4.67
CA LYS A 63 -10.78 2.03 -5.60
C LYS A 63 -9.86 0.85 -5.72
N ILE A 64 -10.40 -0.35 -5.51
CA ILE A 64 -9.63 -1.58 -5.68
C ILE A 64 -9.53 -1.86 -7.17
N ILE A 65 -8.30 -1.93 -7.68
CA ILE A 65 -8.04 -2.15 -9.09
C ILE A 65 -7.78 -3.61 -9.38
N ILE A 66 -7.00 -4.27 -8.52
CA ILE A 66 -6.64 -5.68 -8.70
C ILE A 66 -6.85 -6.39 -7.39
N ASN A 67 -7.44 -7.57 -7.45
CA ASN A 67 -7.65 -8.41 -6.29
C ASN A 67 -7.33 -9.85 -6.68
N LYS A 68 -6.11 -10.28 -6.43
CA LYS A 68 -5.67 -11.64 -6.71
C LYS A 68 -5.51 -12.40 -5.41
N GLU A 69 -5.08 -13.64 -5.49
CA GLU A 69 -5.05 -14.51 -4.32
C GLU A 69 -4.30 -13.89 -3.15
N ASN A 70 -3.09 -13.38 -3.39
CA ASN A 70 -2.29 -12.82 -2.30
C ASN A 70 -1.85 -11.39 -2.57
N TYR A 71 -2.54 -10.67 -3.46
CA TYR A 71 -2.13 -9.34 -3.87
C TYR A 71 -3.33 -8.46 -4.16
N ILE A 72 -3.33 -7.26 -3.61
CA ILE A 72 -4.40 -6.28 -3.86
C ILE A 72 -3.75 -4.96 -4.21
N HIS A 73 -4.21 -4.34 -5.28
CA HIS A 73 -3.77 -3.01 -5.69
C HIS A 73 -4.95 -2.05 -5.60
N VAL A 74 -4.75 -0.95 -4.89
CA VAL A 74 -5.77 0.05 -4.63
C VAL A 74 -5.24 1.40 -5.06
N VAL A 75 -6.11 2.22 -5.64
CA VAL A 75 -5.77 3.58 -6.02
C VAL A 75 -6.51 4.53 -5.08
N PHE A 76 -5.80 5.51 -4.56
CA PHE A 76 -6.40 6.59 -3.77
C PHE A 76 -6.24 7.90 -4.53
N ARG A 77 -7.26 8.75 -4.41
CA ARG A 77 -7.24 10.07 -5.05
C ARG A 77 -7.35 11.12 -3.96
N THR A 78 -6.42 12.06 -3.92
CA THR A 78 -6.45 13.07 -2.86
C THR A 78 -7.63 14.02 -3.09
N ALA A 79 -8.08 14.65 -1.99
CA ALA A 79 -9.35 15.38 -2.01
C ALA A 79 -9.33 16.61 -2.91
N ILE A 80 -8.34 17.46 -2.76
CA ILE A 80 -8.36 18.77 -3.42
C ILE A 80 -7.68 18.72 -4.77
N PHE A 81 -6.43 18.27 -4.78
CA PHE A 81 -5.66 18.27 -6.02
C PHE A 81 -5.87 17.03 -6.87
N ARG A 82 -6.54 16.02 -6.31
CA ARG A 82 -6.88 14.80 -7.02
C ARG A 82 -5.65 14.05 -7.52
N PHE A 83 -4.57 14.14 -6.76
CA PHE A 83 -3.37 13.35 -7.04
C PHE A 83 -3.69 11.88 -6.82
N ILE A 84 -3.02 11.02 -7.57
CA ILE A 84 -3.26 9.59 -7.48
C ILE A 84 -2.10 8.93 -6.75
N ASP A 85 -2.44 8.13 -5.74
CA ASP A 85 -1.48 7.32 -5.01
C ASP A 85 -1.82 5.86 -5.23
N ASP A 86 -0.80 5.04 -5.41
CA ASP A 86 -0.97 3.60 -5.57
C ASP A 86 -0.60 2.90 -4.28
N VAL A 87 -1.50 2.04 -3.80
CA VAL A 87 -1.27 1.24 -2.60
C VAL A 87 -1.34 -0.22 -3.01
N GLU A 88 -0.32 -0.98 -2.61
CA GLU A 88 -0.28 -2.40 -2.89
C GLU A 88 -0.17 -3.17 -1.59
N PHE A 89 -0.92 -4.27 -1.50
CA PHE A 89 -0.84 -5.20 -0.38
C PHE A 89 -0.38 -6.56 -0.88
N LEU A 90 0.55 -7.15 -0.19
CA LEU A 90 1.05 -8.48 -0.51
C LEU A 90 0.96 -9.33 0.74
N PHE A 91 0.16 -10.39 0.68
CA PHE A 91 -0.09 -11.25 1.83
C PHE A 91 0.88 -12.41 1.84
N ASN A 92 1.64 -12.53 2.92
CA ASN A 92 2.53 -13.66 3.13
C ASN A 92 1.88 -14.55 4.18
N ASP A 93 1.14 -15.56 3.71
CA ASP A 93 0.36 -16.36 4.63
C ASP A 93 1.20 -17.31 5.47
N SER A 94 2.37 -17.69 4.99
CA SER A 94 3.22 -18.57 5.81
C SER A 94 3.79 -17.82 7.02
N GLU A 95 4.02 -16.54 6.91
CA GLU A 95 4.52 -15.71 8.01
C GLU A 95 3.42 -14.92 8.69
N LYS A 96 2.20 -14.97 8.13
CA LYS A 96 1.05 -14.22 8.65
C LYS A 96 1.34 -12.73 8.73
N VAL A 97 1.82 -12.20 7.62
CA VAL A 97 2.20 -10.79 7.53
C VAL A 97 1.62 -10.20 6.25
N ILE A 98 1.09 -9.00 6.34
CA ILE A 98 0.66 -8.25 5.16
C ILE A 98 1.71 -7.17 4.91
N HIS A 99 2.44 -7.32 3.83
CA HIS A 99 3.35 -6.28 3.37
C HIS A 99 2.58 -5.27 2.55
N PHE A 100 3.06 -4.04 2.50
CA PHE A 100 2.42 -3.04 1.67
C PHE A 100 3.41 -1.99 1.20
N ARG A 101 3.03 -1.32 0.14
CA ARG A 101 3.77 -0.18 -0.40
C ARG A 101 2.73 0.86 -0.80
N SER A 102 3.01 2.14 -0.50
CA SER A 102 2.12 3.24 -0.84
C SER A 102 2.95 4.38 -1.38
N ARG A 103 2.61 4.87 -2.58
CA ARG A 103 3.41 5.91 -3.21
C ARG A 103 2.58 6.82 -4.08
N ALA A 104 3.01 8.08 -4.17
CA ALA A 104 2.40 9.02 -5.08
C ALA A 104 2.87 8.74 -6.51
N ARG A 105 1.97 8.87 -7.47
CA ARG A 105 2.32 8.70 -8.88
C ARG A 105 3.20 9.81 -9.39
N LEU A 106 2.98 11.01 -8.90
CA LEU A 106 3.69 12.20 -9.37
C LEU A 106 4.27 12.95 -8.21
N GLY A 107 5.22 13.82 -8.52
CA GLY A 107 5.76 14.76 -7.57
C GLY A 107 6.91 14.20 -6.78
N TYR A 108 7.42 15.02 -5.89
CA TYR A 108 8.56 14.68 -5.06
C TYR A 108 8.15 14.43 -3.62
N SER A 109 7.49 15.40 -3.01
CA SER A 109 7.07 15.29 -1.63
C SER A 109 5.55 15.21 -1.56
N ASP A 110 5.05 14.34 -0.68
CA ASP A 110 3.62 14.20 -0.46
C ASP A 110 3.21 14.73 0.92
N MET A 111 4.10 15.45 1.58
CA MET A 111 3.87 15.96 2.92
C MET A 111 3.50 14.86 3.92
N GLY A 112 4.00 13.65 3.68
CA GLY A 112 3.77 12.53 4.57
C GLY A 112 2.42 11.86 4.40
N VAL A 113 1.70 12.17 3.33
CA VAL A 113 0.35 11.63 3.13
C VAL A 113 0.35 10.11 3.03
N ASN A 114 1.31 9.54 2.27
CA ASN A 114 1.34 8.09 2.10
C ASN A 114 1.64 7.38 3.42
N ARG A 115 2.59 7.90 4.19
CA ARG A 115 2.90 7.30 5.49
C ARG A 115 1.71 7.39 6.45
N LYS A 116 1.07 8.55 6.52
CA LYS A 116 -0.08 8.73 7.40
C LYS A 116 -1.22 7.80 7.01
N ARG A 117 -1.44 7.65 5.70
CA ARG A 117 -2.49 6.74 5.23
C ARG A 117 -2.23 5.32 5.72
N MET A 118 -1.01 4.85 5.56
CA MET A 118 -0.74 3.46 5.90
C MET A 118 -0.69 3.23 7.41
N GLU A 119 -0.25 4.22 8.19
CA GLU A 119 -0.35 4.09 9.63
C GLU A 119 -1.80 4.02 10.07
N LYS A 120 -2.67 4.81 9.45
CA LYS A 120 -4.09 4.74 9.76
C LYS A 120 -4.67 3.38 9.41
N ILE A 121 -4.32 2.84 8.25
CA ILE A 121 -4.81 1.53 7.84
C ILE A 121 -4.33 0.44 8.79
N ARG A 122 -3.07 0.51 9.23
CA ARG A 122 -2.55 -0.43 10.22
C ARG A 122 -3.37 -0.38 11.50
N GLU A 123 -3.69 0.82 11.95
CA GLU A 123 -4.47 1.00 13.16
C GLU A 123 -5.88 0.45 12.99
N MET A 124 -6.51 0.74 11.85
CA MET A 124 -7.85 0.22 11.57
C MET A 124 -7.85 -1.31 11.53
N TYR A 125 -6.83 -1.90 10.97
CA TYR A 125 -6.73 -3.36 10.93
C TYR A 125 -6.61 -3.93 12.33
N LYS A 126 -5.78 -3.30 13.15
CA LYS A 126 -5.56 -3.75 14.51
C LYS A 126 -6.84 -3.70 15.35
N ASP A 127 -7.66 -2.69 15.09
CA ASP A 127 -8.89 -2.48 15.86
C ASP A 127 -10.08 -3.25 15.33
N SER A 128 -9.92 -3.98 14.24
CA SER A 128 -11.05 -4.69 13.63
C SER A 128 -11.20 -6.11 14.15
#